data_b4def9b1a3e200bd4e68f87633f18e5f
#
_entry.id   b4def9b1a3e200bd4e68f87633f18e5f
#
_cell.length_a   1.000
_cell.length_b   1.000
_cell.length_c   1.000
_cell.angle_alpha   90.00
_cell.angle_beta   90.00
_cell.angle_gamma   90.00
#
_symmetry.space_group_name_H-M   'P 1'
#
loop_
_entity.id
_entity.type
_entity.pdbx_description
1 polymer ?
#
loop_
_entity_poly.entity_id
_entity_poly.type
_entity_poly.pdbx_seq_one_letter_code
_entity_poly.pdbx_strand_id
1 'polypeptide(L)'
;MPSATTLTAENLSKSFSGPPLFRGLSLSIRGGVVGVAGRNGSGKTTLLKILAGLMRPSAGRVLVERDGRPIPDPDRRLAVGWSGPDLELYGELTAGENLLFFRRAAGRPERREDARRRLRDCGLDEEAFDRRVEEFSTGMRQRLRLAFATLFEPDLLLLDEPANGLDAEGRAVLAALVARTRERGAVVLASNDERDLAGADERVELGAGAGRKA
;
A
#
# COMPACT_ATOMS: atom_id res chain seq x y z
N MET A 1 -2.56 5.78 -24.64
CA MET A 1 -1.61 5.05 -23.79
C MET A 1 -1.98 5.29 -22.35
N PRO A 2 -2.10 4.28 -21.48
CA PRO A 2 -2.28 4.55 -20.07
C PRO A 2 -1.09 5.37 -19.57
N SER A 3 -1.38 6.36 -18.72
CA SER A 3 -0.36 7.23 -18.10
C SER A 3 0.58 6.36 -17.27
N ALA A 4 1.89 6.45 -17.53
CA ALA A 4 2.87 5.62 -16.83
C ALA A 4 3.38 6.33 -15.58
N THR A 5 2.93 5.88 -14.42
CA THR A 5 3.47 6.37 -13.15
C THR A 5 4.69 5.54 -12.75
N THR A 6 5.79 6.23 -12.45
CA THR A 6 7.05 5.64 -12.02
C THR A 6 7.39 6.12 -10.62
N LEU A 7 7.84 5.19 -9.76
CA LEU A 7 8.46 5.52 -8.48
C LEU A 7 9.94 5.15 -8.54
N THR A 8 10.82 6.11 -8.30
CA THR A 8 12.27 5.91 -8.25
C THR A 8 12.78 6.24 -6.85
N ALA A 9 13.47 5.29 -6.26
CA ALA A 9 14.21 5.46 -5.02
C ALA A 9 15.71 5.49 -5.33
N GLU A 10 16.40 6.53 -4.89
CA GLU A 10 17.81 6.75 -5.15
C GLU A 10 18.61 6.78 -3.85
N ASN A 11 19.53 5.83 -3.69
CA ASN A 11 20.49 5.74 -2.58
C ASN A 11 19.84 5.84 -1.20
N LEU A 12 18.64 5.25 -1.02
CA LEU A 12 17.92 5.31 0.24
C LEU A 12 18.70 4.64 1.37
N SER A 13 18.81 5.36 2.47
CA SER A 13 19.31 4.82 3.72
C SER A 13 18.39 5.20 4.86
N LYS A 14 18.22 4.32 5.83
CA LYS A 14 17.45 4.60 7.04
C LYS A 14 18.13 4.02 8.25
N SER A 15 18.34 4.87 9.23
CA SER A 15 18.72 4.51 10.59
C SER A 15 17.83 5.22 11.60
N PHE A 16 17.68 4.61 12.76
CA PHE A 16 17.14 5.21 13.96
C PHE A 16 18.29 5.39 14.97
N SER A 17 18.09 5.15 16.24
CA SER A 17 19.13 5.30 17.26
C SER A 17 20.18 4.17 17.29
N GLY A 18 20.41 3.48 16.17
CA GLY A 18 21.30 2.32 16.08
C GLY A 18 21.85 2.09 14.68
N PRO A 19 22.35 0.88 14.39
CA PRO A 19 22.81 0.54 13.04
C PRO A 19 21.70 0.72 12.02
N PRO A 20 22.05 1.08 10.77
CA PRO A 20 21.05 1.33 9.74
C PRO A 20 20.29 0.05 9.37
N LEU A 21 18.98 0.18 9.15
CA LEU A 21 18.13 -0.88 8.64
C LEU A 21 18.54 -1.27 7.21
N PHE A 22 18.84 -0.28 6.38
CA PHE A 22 19.38 -0.45 5.03
C PHE A 22 20.21 0.77 4.63
N ARG A 23 21.11 0.58 3.66
CA ARG A 23 22.00 1.62 3.12
C ARG A 23 22.06 1.56 1.61
N GLY A 24 22.02 2.72 0.97
CA GLY A 24 22.26 2.86 -0.48
C GLY A 24 21.27 2.09 -1.37
N LEU A 25 20.07 1.79 -0.86
CA LEU A 25 19.05 1.07 -1.62
C LEU A 25 18.55 1.94 -2.78
N SER A 26 18.68 1.42 -4.00
CA SER A 26 18.12 2.07 -5.19
C SER A 26 17.22 1.09 -5.93
N LEU A 27 16.03 1.55 -6.32
CA LEU A 27 15.06 0.76 -7.07
C LEU A 27 14.19 1.68 -7.94
N SER A 28 13.66 1.13 -9.03
CA SER A 28 12.73 1.82 -9.91
C SER A 28 11.52 0.92 -10.16
N ILE A 29 10.34 1.44 -9.93
CA ILE A 29 9.06 0.74 -10.06
C ILE A 29 8.27 1.46 -11.16
N ARG A 30 8.01 0.77 -12.27
CA ARG A 30 7.35 1.34 -13.46
C ARG A 30 6.03 0.66 -13.82
N GLY A 31 5.71 -0.42 -13.15
CA GLY A 31 4.53 -1.25 -13.38
C GLY A 31 4.75 -2.63 -12.78
N GLY A 32 3.74 -3.49 -12.88
CA GLY A 32 3.83 -4.86 -12.38
C GLY A 32 3.76 -4.97 -10.86
N VAL A 33 4.27 -6.08 -10.33
CA VAL A 33 4.28 -6.40 -8.90
C VAL A 33 5.72 -6.55 -8.43
N VAL A 34 6.13 -5.73 -7.47
CA VAL A 34 7.45 -5.82 -6.82
C VAL A 34 7.26 -6.40 -5.42
N GLY A 35 7.86 -7.56 -5.17
CA GLY A 35 7.90 -8.21 -3.87
C GLY A 35 9.06 -7.67 -3.02
N VAL A 36 8.79 -7.29 -1.78
CA VAL A 36 9.82 -6.93 -0.79
C VAL A 36 9.88 -8.03 0.25
N ALA A 37 10.92 -8.85 0.15
CA ALA A 37 11.16 -9.97 1.06
C ALA A 37 12.14 -9.57 2.19
N GLY A 38 12.05 -10.27 3.31
CA GLY A 38 12.98 -10.10 4.43
C GLY A 38 12.35 -10.51 5.75
N ARG A 39 13.21 -10.86 6.71
CA ARG A 39 12.79 -11.27 8.06
C ARG A 39 12.05 -10.14 8.79
N ASN A 40 11.33 -10.48 9.85
CA ASN A 40 10.74 -9.47 10.75
C ASN A 40 11.86 -8.57 11.29
N GLY A 41 11.61 -7.25 11.30
CA GLY A 41 12.59 -6.25 11.70
C GLY A 41 13.62 -5.87 10.62
N SER A 42 13.58 -6.44 9.41
CA SER A 42 14.51 -6.07 8.32
C SER A 42 14.28 -4.68 7.72
N GLY A 43 13.17 -4.02 8.07
CA GLY A 43 12.85 -2.68 7.58
C GLY A 43 11.85 -2.62 6.43
N LYS A 44 11.11 -3.71 6.11
CA LYS A 44 10.09 -3.73 5.06
C LYS A 44 9.06 -2.61 5.22
N THR A 45 8.39 -2.56 6.37
CA THR A 45 7.43 -1.49 6.72
C THR A 45 8.05 -0.10 6.58
N THR A 46 9.28 0.06 7.06
CA THR A 46 10.01 1.34 7.00
C THR A 46 10.29 1.73 5.55
N LEU A 47 10.72 0.80 4.71
CA LEU A 47 10.94 1.05 3.28
C LEU A 47 9.64 1.48 2.62
N LEU A 48 8.55 0.70 2.78
CA LEU A 48 7.28 1.03 2.16
C LEU A 48 6.74 2.39 2.62
N LYS A 49 6.87 2.76 3.91
CA LYS A 49 6.51 4.09 4.41
C LYS A 49 7.33 5.21 3.78
N ILE A 50 8.62 4.97 3.52
CA ILE A 50 9.47 5.94 2.81
C ILE A 50 9.00 6.08 1.38
N LEU A 51 8.72 4.98 0.68
CA LEU A 51 8.18 4.99 -0.68
C LEU A 51 6.82 5.70 -0.75
N ALA A 52 5.95 5.49 0.25
CA ALA A 52 4.66 6.17 0.37
C ALA A 52 4.76 7.67 0.71
N GLY A 53 5.95 8.15 1.10
CA GLY A 53 6.12 9.52 1.57
C GLY A 53 5.62 9.76 3.00
N LEU A 54 5.30 8.70 3.74
CA LEU A 54 4.85 8.75 5.14
C LEU A 54 6.03 8.86 6.13
N MET A 55 7.26 8.57 5.66
CA MET A 55 8.47 8.67 6.47
C MET A 55 9.62 9.23 5.63
N ARG A 56 10.43 10.10 6.24
CA ARG A 56 11.65 10.61 5.59
C ARG A 56 12.79 9.59 5.68
N PRO A 57 13.54 9.34 4.61
CA PRO A 57 14.79 8.58 4.69
C PRO A 57 15.84 9.38 5.48
N SER A 58 16.89 8.70 5.98
CA SER A 58 18.05 9.34 6.56
C SER A 58 19.01 9.90 5.50
N ALA A 59 19.04 9.27 4.31
CA ALA A 59 19.74 9.74 3.12
C ALA A 59 19.05 9.20 1.87
N GLY A 60 19.31 9.83 0.73
CA GLY A 60 18.65 9.52 -0.55
C GLY A 60 17.31 10.21 -0.72
N ARG A 61 16.60 9.88 -1.78
CA ARG A 61 15.30 10.49 -2.12
C ARG A 61 14.39 9.52 -2.85
N VAL A 62 13.08 9.83 -2.80
CA VAL A 62 12.04 9.15 -3.58
C VAL A 62 11.41 10.16 -4.52
N LEU A 63 11.34 9.80 -5.79
CA LEU A 63 10.67 10.55 -6.84
C LEU A 63 9.47 9.74 -7.32
N VAL A 64 8.33 10.41 -7.47
CA VAL A 64 7.13 9.84 -8.12
C VAL A 64 6.81 10.73 -9.31
N GLU A 65 6.76 10.13 -10.49
CA GLU A 65 6.57 10.82 -11.75
C GLU A 65 5.41 10.18 -12.51
N ARG A 66 4.68 11.01 -13.25
CA ARG A 66 3.68 10.57 -14.22
C ARG A 66 4.06 11.11 -15.59
N ASP A 67 4.24 10.21 -16.56
CA ASP A 67 4.71 10.55 -17.91
C ASP A 67 6.01 11.38 -17.91
N GLY A 68 6.97 11.03 -17.02
CA GLY A 68 8.25 11.69 -16.87
C GLY A 68 8.18 13.08 -16.17
N ARG A 69 7.05 13.43 -15.59
CA ARG A 69 6.89 14.68 -14.83
C ARG A 69 6.67 14.39 -13.36
N PRO A 70 7.40 15.04 -12.44
CA PRO A 70 7.17 14.88 -11.02
C PRO A 70 5.72 15.18 -10.63
N ILE A 71 5.12 14.31 -9.81
CA ILE A 71 3.81 14.56 -9.22
C ILE A 71 4.02 15.42 -7.96
N PRO A 72 3.47 16.65 -7.91
CA PRO A 72 3.61 17.50 -6.75
C PRO A 72 2.75 17.01 -5.57
N ASP A 73 3.13 17.37 -4.34
CA ASP A 73 2.20 17.34 -3.22
C ASP A 73 1.12 18.45 -3.40
N PRO A 74 -0.16 18.16 -3.10
CA PRO A 74 -0.72 16.98 -2.45
C PRO A 74 -1.11 15.81 -3.40
N ASP A 75 -1.03 15.97 -4.72
CA ASP A 75 -1.48 14.99 -5.71
C ASP A 75 -0.75 13.64 -5.58
N ARG A 76 0.53 13.67 -5.16
CA ARG A 76 1.32 12.47 -4.88
C ARG A 76 0.65 11.56 -3.84
N ARG A 77 0.01 12.12 -2.80
CA ARG A 77 -0.67 11.35 -1.75
C ARG A 77 -1.90 10.61 -2.27
N LEU A 78 -2.48 11.10 -3.37
CA LEU A 78 -3.62 10.44 -4.02
C LEU A 78 -3.16 9.40 -5.07
N ALA A 79 -1.96 9.60 -5.63
CA ALA A 79 -1.36 8.68 -6.60
C ALA A 79 -0.77 7.42 -5.94
N VAL A 80 -0.54 7.44 -4.63
CA VAL A 80 0.05 6.33 -3.86
C VAL A 80 -0.93 5.84 -2.81
N GLY A 81 -1.41 4.61 -2.96
CA GLY A 81 -2.21 3.92 -1.94
C GLY A 81 -1.32 3.18 -0.94
N TRP A 82 -1.73 3.21 0.32
CA TRP A 82 -1.01 2.57 1.41
C TRP A 82 -1.92 1.67 2.23
N SER A 83 -1.48 0.43 2.49
CA SER A 83 -2.04 -0.45 3.53
C SER A 83 -0.92 -1.07 4.34
N GLY A 84 -0.98 -0.93 5.65
CA GLY A 84 -0.01 -1.52 6.57
C GLY A 84 -0.60 -1.72 7.97
N PRO A 85 0.12 -2.44 8.85
CA PRO A 85 -0.37 -2.79 10.19
C PRO A 85 -0.73 -1.59 11.05
N ASP A 86 -0.06 -0.47 10.84
CA ASP A 86 -0.24 0.80 11.55
C ASP A 86 -1.20 1.78 10.86
N LEU A 87 -1.87 1.36 9.78
CA LEU A 87 -2.99 2.12 9.25
C LEU A 87 -4.18 1.97 10.17
N GLU A 88 -4.43 2.98 10.97
CA GLU A 88 -5.58 3.07 11.85
C GLU A 88 -6.72 3.84 11.19
N LEU A 89 -7.90 3.27 11.21
CA LEU A 89 -9.15 3.89 10.81
C LEU A 89 -9.93 4.25 12.08
N TYR A 90 -10.79 5.25 11.99
CA TYR A 90 -11.57 5.70 13.15
C TYR A 90 -12.52 4.59 13.60
N GLY A 91 -12.27 4.04 14.80
CA GLY A 91 -13.04 2.92 15.36
C GLY A 91 -14.49 3.27 15.63
N GLU A 92 -14.74 4.48 16.09
CA GLU A 92 -16.08 5.00 16.44
C GLU A 92 -16.95 5.29 15.21
N LEU A 93 -16.33 5.46 14.03
CA LEU A 93 -17.03 5.65 12.76
C LEU A 93 -17.37 4.31 12.13
N THR A 94 -18.44 4.28 11.35
CA THR A 94 -18.74 3.13 10.50
C THR A 94 -17.72 3.01 9.36
N ALA A 95 -17.68 1.84 8.70
CA ALA A 95 -16.80 1.67 7.56
C ALA A 95 -17.14 2.66 6.43
N GLY A 96 -18.42 2.87 6.17
CA GLY A 96 -18.88 3.86 5.19
C GLY A 96 -18.49 5.28 5.56
N GLU A 97 -18.66 5.67 6.82
CA GLU A 97 -18.28 7.00 7.31
C GLU A 97 -16.78 7.24 7.17
N ASN A 98 -15.93 6.24 7.49
CA ASN A 98 -14.49 6.35 7.29
C ASN A 98 -14.16 6.68 5.82
N LEU A 99 -14.66 5.90 4.86
CA LEU A 99 -14.36 6.14 3.44
C LEU A 99 -14.85 7.52 2.97
N LEU A 100 -16.11 7.87 3.30
CA LEU A 100 -16.71 9.13 2.91
C LEU A 100 -16.01 10.34 3.54
N PHE A 101 -15.56 10.21 4.80
CA PHE A 101 -14.81 11.25 5.50
C PHE A 101 -13.49 11.56 4.76
N PHE A 102 -12.69 10.55 4.47
CA PHE A 102 -11.40 10.76 3.80
C PHE A 102 -11.56 11.27 2.35
N ARG A 103 -12.58 10.79 1.64
CA ARG A 103 -12.91 11.33 0.30
C ARG A 103 -13.28 12.81 0.36
N ARG A 104 -14.08 13.20 1.34
CA ARG A 104 -14.48 14.61 1.55
C ARG A 104 -13.29 15.46 1.99
N ALA A 105 -12.47 14.98 2.92
CA ALA A 105 -11.27 15.65 3.40
C ALA A 105 -10.25 15.92 2.28
N ALA A 106 -10.18 15.02 1.28
CA ALA A 106 -9.35 15.21 0.09
C ALA A 106 -10.00 16.10 -0.99
N GLY A 107 -11.16 16.73 -0.73
CA GLY A 107 -11.86 17.53 -1.72
C GLY A 107 -12.48 16.72 -2.88
N ARG A 108 -12.62 15.40 -2.72
CA ARG A 108 -13.14 14.45 -3.73
C ARG A 108 -14.32 13.64 -3.17
N PRO A 109 -15.43 14.30 -2.80
CA PRO A 109 -16.58 13.59 -2.23
C PRO A 109 -17.11 12.53 -3.20
N GLU A 110 -17.63 11.45 -2.64
CA GLU A 110 -18.26 10.38 -3.41
C GLU A 110 -19.66 10.06 -2.86
N ARG A 111 -20.43 9.31 -3.63
CA ARG A 111 -21.77 8.84 -3.21
C ARG A 111 -21.63 7.65 -2.27
N ARG A 112 -22.62 7.48 -1.38
CA ARG A 112 -22.68 6.31 -0.48
C ARG A 112 -22.64 4.98 -1.26
N GLU A 113 -23.30 4.93 -2.43
CA GLU A 113 -23.32 3.79 -3.33
C GLU A 113 -21.91 3.38 -3.82
N ASP A 114 -21.09 4.35 -4.20
CA ASP A 114 -19.73 4.10 -4.65
C ASP A 114 -18.86 3.57 -3.50
N ALA A 115 -19.03 4.12 -2.30
CA ALA A 115 -18.36 3.63 -1.10
C ALA A 115 -18.82 2.20 -0.73
N ARG A 116 -20.13 1.88 -0.84
CA ARG A 116 -20.66 0.52 -0.66
C ARG A 116 -20.06 -0.46 -1.66
N ARG A 117 -20.02 -0.09 -2.94
CA ARG A 117 -19.39 -0.92 -3.99
C ARG A 117 -17.93 -1.22 -3.65
N ARG A 118 -17.17 -0.22 -3.21
CA ARG A 118 -15.76 -0.37 -2.83
C ARG A 118 -15.58 -1.36 -1.67
N LEU A 119 -16.45 -1.34 -0.66
CA LEU A 119 -16.41 -2.32 0.43
C LEU A 119 -16.70 -3.73 -0.09
N ARG A 120 -17.71 -3.90 -0.95
CA ARG A 120 -18.01 -5.20 -1.58
C ARG A 120 -16.85 -5.71 -2.42
N ASP A 121 -16.19 -4.84 -3.21
CA ASP A 121 -15.00 -5.19 -4.01
C ASP A 121 -13.84 -5.69 -3.14
N CYS A 122 -13.83 -5.34 -1.85
CA CYS A 122 -12.88 -5.84 -0.86
C CYS A 122 -13.45 -6.98 0.01
N GLY A 123 -14.58 -7.58 -0.37
CA GLY A 123 -15.17 -8.73 0.29
C GLY A 123 -15.86 -8.42 1.62
N LEU A 124 -16.28 -7.19 1.84
CA LEU A 124 -17.13 -6.82 2.97
C LEU A 124 -18.60 -6.85 2.53
N ASP A 125 -19.47 -7.39 3.38
CA ASP A 125 -20.90 -7.47 3.13
C ASP A 125 -21.57 -6.09 3.15
N GLU A 126 -22.82 -6.03 2.72
CA GLU A 126 -23.61 -4.80 2.67
C GLU A 126 -23.82 -4.18 4.05
N GLU A 127 -23.94 -5.01 5.09
CA GLU A 127 -24.18 -4.60 6.46
C GLU A 127 -22.93 -3.94 7.07
N ALA A 128 -21.73 -4.32 6.63
CA ALA A 128 -20.48 -3.75 7.10
C ALA A 128 -20.40 -2.24 6.88
N PHE A 129 -21.10 -1.70 5.87
CA PHE A 129 -21.09 -0.28 5.56
C PHE A 129 -21.56 0.58 6.74
N ASP A 130 -22.62 0.17 7.42
CA ASP A 130 -23.24 0.90 8.51
C ASP A 130 -22.79 0.42 9.92
N ARG A 131 -21.83 -0.55 9.97
CA ARG A 131 -21.28 -1.08 11.23
C ARG A 131 -19.99 -0.35 11.62
N ARG A 132 -19.78 -0.10 12.91
CA ARG A 132 -18.58 0.56 13.44
C ARG A 132 -17.33 -0.28 13.26
N VAL A 133 -16.21 0.36 12.98
CA VAL A 133 -14.93 -0.34 12.73
C VAL A 133 -14.40 -1.04 13.99
N GLU A 134 -14.69 -0.53 15.17
CA GLU A 134 -14.34 -1.19 16.45
C GLU A 134 -14.97 -2.58 16.62
N GLU A 135 -16.11 -2.83 15.97
CA GLU A 135 -16.83 -4.11 15.99
C GLU A 135 -16.30 -5.13 14.95
N PHE A 136 -15.38 -4.71 14.10
CA PHE A 136 -14.86 -5.55 13.03
C PHE A 136 -13.90 -6.63 13.55
N SER A 137 -14.00 -7.83 12.97
CA SER A 137 -12.97 -8.85 13.14
C SER A 137 -11.63 -8.39 12.52
N THR A 138 -10.53 -9.07 12.85
CA THR A 138 -9.22 -8.80 12.26
C THR A 138 -9.26 -8.87 10.73
N GLY A 139 -9.91 -9.89 10.17
CA GLY A 139 -10.06 -10.04 8.71
C GLY A 139 -10.88 -8.91 8.08
N MET A 140 -11.97 -8.50 8.73
CA MET A 140 -12.79 -7.36 8.26
C MET A 140 -12.02 -6.04 8.30
N ARG A 141 -11.24 -5.80 9.35
CA ARG A 141 -10.36 -4.61 9.42
C ARG A 141 -9.32 -4.62 8.31
N GLN A 142 -8.76 -5.79 8.01
CA GLN A 142 -7.79 -5.92 6.91
C GLN A 142 -8.44 -5.66 5.55
N ARG A 143 -9.62 -6.20 5.29
CA ARG A 143 -10.39 -5.92 4.06
C ARG A 143 -10.75 -4.42 3.95
N LEU A 144 -11.09 -3.76 5.05
CA LEU A 144 -11.36 -2.31 5.08
C LEU A 144 -10.08 -1.48 4.81
N ARG A 145 -8.91 -1.91 5.30
CA ARG A 145 -7.62 -1.27 4.96
C ARG A 145 -7.31 -1.37 3.47
N LEU A 146 -7.63 -2.50 2.83
CA LEU A 146 -7.49 -2.65 1.38
C LEU A 146 -8.43 -1.70 0.63
N ALA A 147 -9.69 -1.58 1.07
CA ALA A 147 -10.65 -0.64 0.50
C ALA A 147 -10.16 0.81 0.64
N PHE A 148 -9.57 1.16 1.78
CA PHE A 148 -8.98 2.47 2.03
C PHE A 148 -7.74 2.72 1.15
N ALA A 149 -6.84 1.75 1.04
CA ALA A 149 -5.63 1.88 0.22
C ALA A 149 -5.95 2.14 -1.26
N THR A 150 -7.10 1.67 -1.74
CA THR A 150 -7.57 1.89 -3.12
C THR A 150 -8.58 3.02 -3.25
N LEU A 151 -8.82 3.78 -2.19
CA LEU A 151 -9.88 4.80 -2.11
C LEU A 151 -9.80 5.85 -3.23
N PHE A 152 -8.59 6.24 -3.61
CA PHE A 152 -8.33 7.24 -4.65
C PHE A 152 -7.87 6.63 -5.98
N GLU A 153 -8.07 5.33 -6.15
CA GLU A 153 -7.66 4.59 -7.36
C GLU A 153 -6.18 4.85 -7.72
N PRO A 154 -5.26 4.62 -6.77
CA PRO A 154 -3.87 4.99 -6.93
C PRO A 154 -3.20 4.24 -8.08
N ASP A 155 -2.22 4.88 -8.71
CA ASP A 155 -1.35 4.25 -9.71
C ASP A 155 -0.30 3.35 -9.07
N LEU A 156 0.07 3.63 -7.81
CA LEU A 156 1.03 2.87 -7.02
C LEU A 156 0.36 2.38 -5.75
N LEU A 157 0.31 1.07 -5.55
CA LEU A 157 -0.28 0.45 -4.36
C LEU A 157 0.80 -0.22 -3.53
N LEU A 158 0.99 0.27 -2.31
CA LEU A 158 2.00 -0.22 -1.37
C LEU A 158 1.31 -1.00 -0.25
N LEU A 159 1.58 -2.30 -0.17
CA LEU A 159 0.93 -3.23 0.74
C LEU A 159 1.95 -3.88 1.67
N ASP A 160 1.82 -3.65 2.97
CA ASP A 160 2.67 -4.25 4.00
C ASP A 160 1.90 -5.34 4.74
N GLU A 161 2.37 -6.58 4.61
CA GLU A 161 1.77 -7.78 5.18
C GLU A 161 0.25 -7.90 4.90
N PRO A 162 -0.22 -7.69 3.64
CA PRO A 162 -1.64 -7.52 3.36
C PRO A 162 -2.48 -8.79 3.54
N ALA A 163 -1.86 -9.98 3.52
CA ALA A 163 -2.54 -11.25 3.69
C ALA A 163 -2.77 -11.63 5.16
N ASN A 164 -2.19 -10.90 6.11
CA ASN A 164 -2.31 -11.21 7.53
C ASN A 164 -3.76 -11.09 8.00
N GLY A 165 -4.26 -12.16 8.64
CA GLY A 165 -5.63 -12.24 9.16
C GLY A 165 -6.70 -12.47 8.09
N LEU A 166 -6.33 -12.65 6.82
CA LEU A 166 -7.26 -13.00 5.75
C LEU A 166 -7.45 -14.52 5.67
N ASP A 167 -8.70 -14.92 5.51
CA ASP A 167 -9.11 -16.26 5.12
C ASP A 167 -8.88 -16.51 3.61
N ALA A 168 -9.26 -17.67 3.11
CA ALA A 168 -9.09 -18.04 1.69
C ALA A 168 -9.83 -17.07 0.75
N GLU A 169 -11.04 -16.64 1.11
CA GLU A 169 -11.82 -15.67 0.34
C GLU A 169 -11.13 -14.29 0.34
N GLY A 170 -10.68 -13.80 1.51
CA GLY A 170 -9.94 -12.55 1.61
C GLY A 170 -8.64 -12.54 0.82
N ARG A 171 -7.93 -13.67 0.77
CA ARG A 171 -6.73 -13.83 -0.08
C ARG A 171 -7.09 -13.78 -1.57
N ALA A 172 -8.21 -14.36 -2.00
CA ALA A 172 -8.69 -14.25 -3.38
C ALA A 172 -9.05 -12.80 -3.75
N VAL A 173 -9.70 -12.07 -2.83
CA VAL A 173 -9.99 -10.63 -2.99
C VAL A 173 -8.69 -9.84 -3.12
N LEU A 174 -7.70 -10.09 -2.27
CA LEU A 174 -6.38 -9.44 -2.35
C LEU A 174 -5.71 -9.71 -3.70
N ALA A 175 -5.71 -10.96 -4.17
CA ALA A 175 -5.14 -11.34 -5.46
C ALA A 175 -5.82 -10.60 -6.62
N ALA A 176 -7.17 -10.52 -6.61
CA ALA A 176 -7.94 -9.78 -7.63
C ALA A 176 -7.62 -8.27 -7.58
N LEU A 177 -7.45 -7.70 -6.38
CA LEU A 177 -7.07 -6.30 -6.20
C LEU A 177 -5.68 -6.02 -6.79
N VAL A 178 -4.70 -6.88 -6.50
CA VAL A 178 -3.33 -6.78 -7.04
C VAL A 178 -3.35 -6.89 -8.57
N ALA A 179 -4.06 -7.88 -9.13
CA ALA A 179 -4.18 -8.06 -10.58
C ALA A 179 -4.77 -6.82 -11.26
N ARG A 180 -5.88 -6.28 -10.75
CA ARG A 180 -6.53 -5.08 -11.29
C ARG A 180 -5.63 -3.84 -11.21
N THR A 181 -4.87 -3.68 -10.12
CA THR A 181 -3.96 -2.54 -9.97
C THR A 181 -2.76 -2.65 -10.90
N ARG A 182 -2.23 -3.88 -11.08
CA ARG A 182 -1.12 -4.17 -12.01
C ARG A 182 -1.43 -3.76 -13.46
N GLU A 183 -2.67 -3.88 -13.92
CA GLU A 183 -3.07 -3.53 -15.29
C GLU A 183 -2.91 -2.04 -15.60
N ARG A 184 -2.99 -1.17 -14.59
CA ARG A 184 -2.94 0.29 -14.76
C ARG A 184 -1.75 0.97 -14.08
N GLY A 185 -1.04 0.26 -13.22
CA GLY A 185 0.04 0.82 -12.42
C GLY A 185 0.95 -0.23 -11.82
N ALA A 186 1.44 0.01 -10.62
CA ALA A 186 2.33 -0.90 -9.94
C ALA A 186 1.88 -1.23 -8.52
N VAL A 187 2.25 -2.43 -8.06
CA VAL A 187 2.04 -2.88 -6.69
C VAL A 187 3.39 -3.20 -6.06
N VAL A 188 3.63 -2.70 -4.87
CA VAL A 188 4.75 -3.14 -4.01
C VAL A 188 4.15 -3.90 -2.84
N LEU A 189 4.50 -5.16 -2.71
CA LEU A 189 3.98 -6.05 -1.70
C LEU A 189 5.12 -6.51 -0.80
N ALA A 190 5.08 -6.16 0.48
CA ALA A 190 6.02 -6.65 1.47
C ALA A 190 5.38 -7.78 2.28
N SER A 191 6.08 -8.91 2.38
CA SER A 191 5.67 -10.03 3.22
C SER A 191 6.89 -10.79 3.75
N ASN A 192 6.72 -11.47 4.87
CA ASN A 192 7.64 -12.47 5.39
C ASN A 192 7.28 -13.89 4.91
N ASP A 193 6.13 -14.05 4.25
CA ASP A 193 5.67 -15.32 3.67
C ASP A 193 5.98 -15.35 2.17
N GLU A 194 6.85 -16.26 1.75
CA GLU A 194 7.22 -16.47 0.35
C GLU A 194 6.02 -16.74 -0.57
N ARG A 195 4.96 -17.33 -0.04
CA ARG A 195 3.73 -17.62 -0.80
C ARG A 195 3.03 -16.36 -1.25
N ASP A 196 3.06 -15.30 -0.43
CA ASP A 196 2.46 -14.01 -0.77
C ASP A 196 3.24 -13.29 -1.89
N LEU A 197 4.54 -13.60 -2.03
CA LEU A 197 5.44 -13.02 -3.02
C LEU A 197 5.57 -13.85 -4.30
N ALA A 198 4.92 -15.02 -4.39
CA ALA A 198 5.07 -15.94 -5.52
C ALA A 198 4.67 -15.34 -6.88
N GLY A 199 3.76 -14.36 -6.89
CA GLY A 199 3.29 -13.65 -8.09
C GLY A 199 4.03 -12.36 -8.40
N ALA A 200 5.13 -12.04 -7.70
CA ALA A 200 5.90 -10.83 -7.96
C ALA A 200 6.75 -10.96 -9.23
N ASP A 201 6.78 -9.92 -10.05
CA ASP A 201 7.58 -9.85 -11.27
C ASP A 201 9.05 -9.56 -10.95
N GLU A 202 9.29 -8.78 -9.90
CA GLU A 202 10.62 -8.44 -9.38
C GLU A 202 10.65 -8.61 -7.87
N ARG A 203 11.82 -8.88 -7.31
CA ARG A 203 12.02 -9.02 -5.86
C ARG A 203 13.15 -8.13 -5.34
N VAL A 204 12.94 -7.60 -4.16
CA VAL A 204 13.91 -6.83 -3.40
C VAL A 204 14.10 -7.52 -2.05
N GLU A 205 15.31 -7.99 -1.78
CA GLU A 205 15.66 -8.62 -0.51
C GLU A 205 16.18 -7.57 0.47
N LEU A 206 15.52 -7.44 1.63
CA LEU A 206 16.02 -6.64 2.75
C LEU A 206 16.70 -7.54 3.78
N GLY A 207 18.02 -7.41 3.92
CA GLY A 207 18.83 -8.13 4.89
C GLY A 207 19.83 -7.23 5.61
N ALA A 208 20.47 -7.73 6.67
CA ALA A 208 21.44 -6.98 7.42
C ALA A 208 22.62 -6.56 6.50
N GLY A 209 22.57 -5.31 6.00
CA GLY A 209 23.71 -4.67 5.35
C GLY A 209 23.56 -4.21 3.91
N ALA A 210 22.59 -4.65 3.12
CA ALA A 210 22.32 -4.07 1.78
C ALA A 210 21.02 -4.63 1.19
N GLY A 211 20.21 -3.77 0.59
CA GLY A 211 19.18 -4.22 -0.35
C GLY A 211 19.87 -4.66 -1.64
N ARG A 212 19.75 -5.92 -2.02
CA ARG A 212 20.14 -6.40 -3.35
C ARG A 212 18.89 -6.60 -4.20
N LYS A 213 18.93 -6.11 -5.44
CA LYS A 213 17.96 -6.50 -6.47
C LYS A 213 18.36 -7.93 -6.91
N ALA A 214 17.47 -8.89 -6.73
CA ALA A 214 17.63 -10.26 -7.25
C ALA A 214 17.06 -10.32 -8.67
#